data_f298df92893832830d6c76cb21159f83
#
_entry.id   f298df92893832830d6c76cb21159f83
#
_cell.length_a   1.000
_cell.length_b   1.000
_cell.length_c   1.000
_cell.angle_alpha   90.00
_cell.angle_beta   90.00
_cell.angle_gamma   90.00
#
_symmetry.space_group_name_H-M   'P 1'
#
loop_
_entity.id
_entity.type
_entity.pdbx_description
1 polymer ?
#
loop_
_entity_poly.entity_id
_entity_poly.type
_entity_poly.pdbx_seq_one_letter_code
_entity_poly.pdbx_strand_id
1 'polypeptide(L)' 'MFSKKIKTIVKIEGMQCLHCANSVKNSLLSIPTVKKVSANLSTKEVTIISKESLDENQVKDLIATLDFQVVAIKEVK' A
#
# COMPACT_ATOMS: atom_id res chain seq x y z
N MET A 1 10.29 -22.90 10.72
CA MET A 1 9.01 -22.29 10.39
C MET A 1 9.17 -21.14 9.41
N PHE A 2 8.40 -21.13 8.38
CA PHE A 2 8.55 -20.17 7.31
C PHE A 2 7.43 -19.16 7.33
N SER A 3 7.76 -17.90 7.41
CA SER A 3 6.77 -16.85 7.25
C SER A 3 6.84 -16.38 5.80
N LYS A 4 5.76 -16.58 5.09
CA LYS A 4 5.64 -16.05 3.74
C LYS A 4 5.39 -14.56 3.84
N LYS A 5 6.25 -13.80 3.19
CA LYS A 5 6.05 -12.37 3.08
C LYS A 5 5.72 -12.04 1.64
N ILE A 6 4.60 -11.40 1.46
CA ILE A 6 4.16 -10.99 0.13
C ILE A 6 4.38 -9.50 0.02
N LYS A 7 5.11 -9.11 -1.02
CA LYS A 7 5.39 -7.72 -1.30
C LYS A 7 4.42 -7.23 -2.36
N THR A 8 3.69 -6.19 -2.03
CA THR A 8 2.76 -5.57 -2.97
C THR A 8 3.20 -4.14 -3.22
N ILE A 9 3.34 -3.78 -4.47
CA ILE A 9 3.71 -2.43 -4.87
C ILE A 9 2.49 -1.76 -5.49
N VAL A 10 2.07 -0.65 -4.89
CA VAL A 10 0.91 0.10 -5.35
C VAL A 10 1.37 1.47 -5.82
N LYS A 11 1.09 1.78 -7.08
CA LYS A 11 1.38 3.09 -7.61
C LYS A 11 0.17 3.99 -7.41
N ILE A 12 0.36 5.13 -6.77
CA ILE A 12 -0.72 6.01 -6.35
C ILE A 12 -0.52 7.39 -6.93
N GLU A 13 -1.57 7.94 -7.53
CA GLU A 13 -1.59 9.31 -7.98
C GLU A 13 -2.19 10.21 -6.93
N GLY A 14 -1.64 11.43 -6.82
CA GLY A 14 -2.10 12.40 -5.83
C GLY A 14 -1.25 12.45 -4.58
N MET A 15 -0.39 11.45 -4.37
CA MET A 15 0.49 11.39 -3.21
C MET A 15 1.71 12.27 -3.47
N GLN A 16 1.62 13.54 -3.07
CA GLN A 16 2.66 14.52 -3.39
C GLN A 16 3.44 15.04 -2.20
N CYS A 17 3.05 14.70 -0.98
CA CYS A 17 3.72 15.21 0.20
C CYS A 17 3.81 14.13 1.28
N LEU A 18 4.61 14.40 2.32
CA LEU A 18 4.79 13.45 3.41
C LEU A 18 3.49 13.14 4.13
N HIS A 19 2.64 14.15 4.30
CA HIS A 19 1.35 13.93 4.95
C HIS A 19 0.49 12.96 4.17
N CYS A 20 0.50 13.08 2.85
CA CYS A 20 -0.23 12.16 1.99
C CYS A 20 0.33 10.74 2.12
N ALA A 21 1.65 10.62 2.06
CA ALA A 21 2.31 9.33 2.20
C ALA A 21 2.01 8.69 3.55
N ASN A 22 2.05 9.48 4.63
CA ASN A 22 1.75 8.98 5.96
C ASN A 22 0.30 8.54 6.10
N SER A 23 -0.62 9.27 5.50
CA SER A 23 -2.04 8.89 5.51
C SER A 23 -2.25 7.54 4.83
N VAL A 24 -1.64 7.36 3.66
CA VAL A 24 -1.71 6.09 2.94
C VAL A 24 -1.09 4.97 3.78
N LYS A 25 0.09 5.23 4.32
CA LYS A 25 0.80 4.26 5.14
C LYS A 25 -0.05 3.81 6.34
N ASN A 26 -0.60 4.77 7.06
CA ASN A 26 -1.41 4.47 8.25
C ASN A 26 -2.67 3.69 7.88
N SER A 27 -3.32 4.05 6.79
CA SER A 27 -4.51 3.34 6.33
C SER A 27 -4.20 1.89 5.98
N LEU A 28 -3.09 1.66 5.30
CA LEU A 28 -2.71 0.31 4.92
C LEU A 28 -2.26 -0.50 6.12
N LEU A 29 -1.62 0.13 7.09
CA LEU A 29 -1.21 -0.55 8.32
C LEU A 29 -2.39 -1.00 9.17
N SER A 30 -3.57 -0.45 8.92
CA SER A 30 -4.77 -0.89 9.64
C SER A 30 -5.24 -2.28 9.22
N ILE A 31 -4.73 -2.79 8.10
CA ILE A 31 -5.07 -4.13 7.64
C ILE A 31 -4.31 -5.15 8.50
N PRO A 32 -5.01 -6.11 9.13
CA PRO A 32 -4.36 -7.03 10.08
C PRO A 32 -3.22 -7.86 9.50
N THR A 33 -3.29 -8.21 8.22
CA THR A 33 -2.26 -9.03 7.59
C THR A 33 -1.04 -8.24 7.16
N VAL A 34 -1.14 -6.91 7.15
CA VAL A 34 -0.03 -6.04 6.76
C VAL A 34 0.94 -5.90 7.91
N LYS A 35 2.23 -6.15 7.63
CA LYS A 35 3.28 -6.02 8.62
C LYS A 35 4.06 -4.73 8.48
N LYS A 36 4.29 -4.29 7.25
CA LYS A 36 5.10 -3.11 7.01
C LYS A 36 4.63 -2.41 5.75
N VAL A 37 4.67 -1.10 5.80
CA VAL A 37 4.34 -0.26 4.63
C VAL A 37 5.44 0.78 4.48
N SER A 38 5.89 0.96 3.26
CA SER A 38 6.91 1.94 2.93
C SER A 38 6.43 2.75 1.73
N ALA A 39 6.49 4.06 1.82
CA ALA A 39 6.07 4.94 0.75
C ALA A 39 7.26 5.64 0.11
N ASN A 40 7.26 5.71 -1.21
CA ASN A 40 8.30 6.40 -1.97
C ASN A 40 7.64 7.52 -2.79
N LEU A 41 7.89 8.76 -2.39
CA LEU A 41 7.30 9.92 -3.05
C LEU A 41 7.89 10.16 -4.44
N SER A 42 9.15 9.80 -4.63
CA SER A 42 9.81 10.01 -5.91
C SER A 42 9.19 9.19 -7.03
N THR A 43 8.84 7.95 -6.73
CA THR A 43 8.24 7.04 -7.71
C THR A 43 6.73 6.97 -7.57
N LYS A 44 6.18 7.58 -6.51
CA LYS A 44 4.74 7.53 -6.19
C LYS A 44 4.27 6.10 -5.94
N GLU A 45 5.14 5.29 -5.40
CA GLU A 45 4.87 3.89 -5.11
C GLU A 45 4.86 3.62 -3.62
N VAL A 46 3.98 2.72 -3.21
CA VAL A 46 3.91 2.26 -1.84
C VAL A 46 4.18 0.76 -1.84
N THR A 47 5.14 0.36 -1.03
CA THR A 47 5.49 -1.05 -0.88
C THR A 47 4.86 -1.58 0.39
N ILE A 48 4.10 -2.66 0.26
CA ILE A 48 3.39 -3.26 1.38
C ILE A 48 3.92 -4.66 1.59
N ILE A 49 4.35 -4.94 2.81
CA ILE A 49 4.76 -6.29 3.20
C ILE A 49 3.66 -6.88 4.07
N SER A 50 3.11 -8.00 3.64
CA SER A 50 2.01 -8.65 4.34
C SER A 50 2.25 -10.15 4.47
N LYS A 51 1.51 -10.78 5.38
CA LYS A 51 1.57 -12.22 5.57
C LYS A 51 0.83 -12.98 4.48
N GLU A 52 -0.20 -12.37 3.94
CA GLU A 52 -1.07 -12.99 2.95
C GLU A 52 -1.31 -12.01 1.81
N SER A 53 -1.81 -12.54 0.70
CA SER A 53 -2.17 -11.71 -0.44
C SER A 53 -3.25 -10.71 -0.04
N LEU A 54 -3.06 -9.48 -0.45
CA LEU A 54 -4.04 -8.44 -0.19
C LEU A 54 -5.09 -8.43 -1.28
N ASP A 55 -6.32 -8.11 -0.88
CA ASP A 55 -7.40 -7.90 -1.83
C ASP A 55 -7.20 -6.55 -2.51
N GLU A 56 -7.05 -6.56 -3.82
CA GLU A 56 -6.88 -5.32 -4.58
C GLU A 56 -8.03 -4.35 -4.35
N ASN A 57 -9.25 -4.87 -4.26
CA ASN A 57 -10.42 -4.04 -4.01
C ASN A 57 -10.33 -3.35 -2.67
N GLN A 58 -9.87 -4.06 -1.65
CA GLN A 58 -9.70 -3.48 -0.32
C GLN A 58 -8.67 -2.37 -0.34
N VAL A 59 -7.55 -2.58 -1.01
CA VAL A 59 -6.50 -1.57 -1.13
C VAL A 59 -7.02 -0.36 -1.89
N LYS A 60 -7.71 -0.58 -3.00
CA LYS A 60 -8.28 0.51 -3.79
C LYS A 60 -9.29 1.32 -2.99
N ASP A 61 -10.14 0.65 -2.23
CA ASP A 61 -11.14 1.33 -1.41
C ASP A 61 -10.49 2.21 -0.34
N LEU A 62 -9.47 1.69 0.33
CA LEU A 62 -8.75 2.48 1.34
C LEU A 62 -8.10 3.71 0.73
N ILE A 63 -7.46 3.55 -0.42
CA ILE A 63 -6.80 4.66 -1.10
C ILE A 63 -7.84 5.68 -1.58
N ALA A 64 -8.96 5.21 -2.11
CA ALA A 64 -10.03 6.10 -2.58
C ALA A 64 -10.62 6.92 -1.45
N THR A 65 -10.70 6.36 -0.25
CA THR A 65 -11.19 7.07 0.93
C THR A 65 -10.33 8.28 1.26
N LEU A 66 -9.06 8.25 0.85
CA LEU A 66 -8.12 9.33 1.09
C LEU A 66 -8.05 10.32 -0.07
N ASP A 67 -8.96 10.21 -1.04
CA ASP A 67 -8.99 11.04 -2.25
C ASP A 67 -7.78 10.84 -3.16
N PHE A 68 -7.15 9.68 -3.08
CA PHE A 68 -6.08 9.30 -3.98
C PHE A 68 -6.58 8.27 -4.97
N GLN A 69 -5.81 8.06 -6.02
CA GLN A 69 -6.17 7.13 -7.07
C GLN A 69 -5.08 6.09 -7.25
N VAL A 70 -5.49 4.83 -7.29
CA VAL A 70 -4.56 3.74 -7.57
C VAL A 70 -4.38 3.62 -9.06
N VAL A 71 -3.13 3.76 -9.52
CA VAL A 71 -2.79 3.66 -10.92
C VAL A 71 -2.48 2.21 -11.29
N ALA A 72 -1.76 1.52 -10.44
CA ALA A 72 -1.38 0.14 -10.68
C ALA A 72 -1.09 -0.57 -9.37
N ILE A 73 -1.35 -1.86 -9.35
CA ILE A 73 -1.02 -2.72 -8.21
C ILE A 73 -0.23 -3.90 -8.77
N LYS A 74 0.91 -4.19 -8.14
CA LYS A 74 1.74 -5.31 -8.54
C LYS A 74 2.10 -6.12 -7.29
N GLU A 75 1.88 -7.41 -7.35
CA GLU A 75 2.23 -8.31 -6.27
C GLU A 75 3.49 -9.08 -6.64
N VAL A 76 4.46 -9.08 -5.74
CA VAL A 76 5.72 -9.79 -5.90
C VAL A 76 5.84 -10.81 -4.78
N LYS A 77 6.01 -12.06 -5.16
CA LYS A 77 6.18 -13.14 -4.19
C LYS A 77 7.65 -13.48 -3.99
#